data_c96cb0652dca47df8b16af55362e3f77
#
_entry.id   c96cb0652dca47df8b16af55362e3f77
#
_cell.length_a   1.000
_cell.length_b   1.000
_cell.length_c   1.000
_cell.angle_alpha   90.00
_cell.angle_beta   90.00
_cell.angle_gamma   90.00
#
_symmetry.space_group_name_H-M   'P 1'
#
loop_
_entity.id
_entity.type
_entity.pdbx_description
1 polymer ?
#
loop_
_entity_poly.entity_id
_entity_poly.type
_entity_poly.pdbx_seq_one_letter_code
_entity_poly.pdbx_strand_id
1 'polypeptide(L)'
;MKDGWLIWSAPNTSVYRCDFHVYRNNLIVVGDIGDAVFTWSQVVTFDWIAGCNFDYVMGKCQASGSGRRLYDWNGEYMMEILAEHLTDEDTGDKSMLTEAVQRGAQNACHYEQEWYQWVSANGDLLGDDHGEWITAGQVHALRGCGMFEGLRMAVAQLKASSE
;
A
#
# COMPACT_ATOMS: atom_id res chain seq x y z
N MET A 1 -7.80 20.82 -14.95
CA MET A 1 -6.44 21.37 -15.05
C MET A 1 -5.52 20.21 -15.45
N LYS A 2 -4.83 20.27 -16.60
CA LYS A 2 -4.02 19.13 -17.10
C LYS A 2 -2.69 18.99 -16.37
N ASP A 3 -2.06 20.10 -16.05
CA ASP A 3 -0.85 20.18 -15.22
C ASP A 3 -1.12 21.20 -14.13
N GLY A 4 -0.65 20.95 -12.91
CA GLY A 4 -0.97 21.86 -11.82
C GLY A 4 -0.25 21.52 -10.52
N TRP A 5 -0.42 22.44 -9.59
CA TRP A 5 0.12 22.36 -8.25
C TRP A 5 -1.00 22.59 -7.25
N LEU A 6 -1.15 21.69 -6.28
CA LEU A 6 -2.04 21.85 -5.14
C LEU A 6 -1.23 21.73 -3.85
N ILE A 7 -1.60 22.51 -2.87
CA ILE A 7 -1.03 22.44 -1.52
C ILE A 7 -2.15 22.11 -0.55
N TRP A 8 -1.91 21.13 0.28
CA TRP A 8 -2.75 20.83 1.43
C TRP A 8 -1.94 20.94 2.71
N SER A 9 -2.53 21.48 3.74
CA SER A 9 -2.00 21.46 5.10
C SER A 9 -3.14 21.24 6.08
N ALA A 10 -2.86 20.62 7.21
CA ALA A 10 -3.86 20.47 8.26
C ALA A 10 -4.34 21.87 8.72
N PRO A 11 -5.65 22.10 8.89
CA PRO A 11 -6.19 23.39 9.28
C PRO A 11 -5.54 23.93 10.56
N ASN A 12 -5.17 25.22 10.53
CA ASN A 12 -4.57 25.94 11.65
C ASN A 12 -3.21 25.43 12.14
N THR A 13 -2.50 24.68 11.31
CA THR A 13 -1.15 24.19 11.60
C THR A 13 -0.21 24.40 10.42
N SER A 14 1.10 24.45 10.69
CA SER A 14 2.15 24.34 9.66
C SER A 14 2.65 22.89 9.49
N VAL A 15 2.05 21.96 10.24
CA VAL A 15 2.44 20.55 10.27
C VAL A 15 1.54 19.77 9.30
N TYR A 16 2.05 18.67 8.77
CA TYR A 16 1.36 17.80 7.79
C TYR A 16 1.06 18.50 6.46
N ARG A 17 1.97 19.35 6.01
CA ARG A 17 1.89 19.93 4.67
C ARG A 17 2.26 18.88 3.62
N CYS A 18 1.44 18.80 2.56
CA CYS A 18 1.72 18.07 1.33
C CYS A 18 1.55 18.98 0.12
N ASP A 19 2.55 18.98 -0.72
CA ASP A 19 2.55 19.65 -2.02
C ASP A 19 2.36 18.57 -3.09
N PHE A 20 1.30 18.70 -3.88
CA PHE A 20 0.94 17.77 -4.96
C PHE A 20 1.19 18.43 -6.30
N HIS A 21 1.96 17.79 -7.16
CA HIS A 21 2.23 18.24 -8.51
C HIS A 21 1.81 17.18 -9.52
N VAL A 22 0.83 17.51 -10.37
CA VAL A 22 0.48 16.68 -11.53
C VAL A 22 1.19 17.24 -12.76
N TYR A 23 1.96 16.38 -13.40
CA TYR A 23 2.60 16.66 -14.67
C TYR A 23 2.43 15.47 -15.62
N ARG A 24 1.67 15.68 -16.70
CA ARG A 24 1.33 14.64 -17.67
C ARG A 24 0.69 13.43 -17.02
N ASN A 25 1.42 12.32 -16.93
CA ASN A 25 0.99 11.05 -16.39
C ASN A 25 1.54 10.77 -14.98
N ASN A 26 2.10 11.78 -14.31
CA ASN A 26 2.70 11.63 -13.00
C ASN A 26 2.00 12.49 -11.96
N LEU A 27 1.90 11.96 -10.74
CA LEU A 27 1.66 12.71 -9.51
C LEU A 27 2.93 12.63 -8.68
N ILE A 28 3.45 13.79 -8.30
CA ILE A 28 4.56 13.94 -7.38
C ILE A 28 4.00 14.51 -6.09
N VAL A 29 4.28 13.86 -4.98
CA VAL A 29 3.92 14.30 -3.63
C VAL A 29 5.19 14.61 -2.88
N VAL A 30 5.26 15.77 -2.23
CA VAL A 30 6.39 16.18 -1.39
C VAL A 30 5.84 16.85 -0.13
N GLY A 31 6.40 16.51 1.01
CA GLY A 31 6.00 17.19 2.25
C GLY A 31 6.26 16.43 3.54
N ASP A 32 5.67 16.92 4.62
CA ASP A 32 5.93 16.43 5.98
C ASP A 32 5.48 14.98 6.18
N ILE A 33 4.45 14.54 5.45
CA ILE A 33 3.94 13.17 5.54
C ILE A 33 4.88 12.20 4.80
N GLY A 34 5.64 12.69 3.81
CA GLY A 34 6.62 11.95 3.02
C GLY A 34 6.59 12.38 1.55
N ASP A 35 7.46 11.75 0.78
CA ASP A 35 7.61 12.01 -0.64
C ASP A 35 7.24 10.75 -1.43
N ALA A 36 6.54 10.91 -2.55
CA ALA A 36 6.20 9.80 -3.42
C ALA A 36 6.01 10.25 -4.87
N VAL A 37 6.27 9.34 -5.81
CA VAL A 37 5.99 9.50 -7.23
C VAL A 37 5.10 8.38 -7.70
N PHE A 38 3.98 8.74 -8.30
CA PHE A 38 3.03 7.82 -8.91
C PHE A 38 2.99 8.04 -10.42
N THR A 39 2.88 6.97 -11.21
CA THR A 39 2.90 7.04 -12.67
C THR A 39 1.81 6.16 -13.28
N TRP A 40 1.11 6.70 -14.26
CA TRP A 40 0.08 6.01 -15.04
C TRP A 40 0.50 5.90 -16.51
N SER A 41 -0.18 5.04 -17.27
CA SER A 41 0.00 4.90 -18.71
C SER A 41 -0.70 6.02 -19.53
N GLN A 42 -1.51 6.85 -18.89
CA GLN A 42 -2.29 7.93 -19.50
C GLN A 42 -2.06 9.26 -18.78
N VAL A 43 -2.41 10.36 -19.43
CA VAL A 43 -2.42 11.69 -18.80
C VAL A 43 -3.49 11.71 -17.72
N VAL A 44 -3.13 12.20 -16.53
CA VAL A 44 -4.00 12.25 -15.36
C VAL A 44 -4.29 13.69 -14.94
N THR A 45 -5.31 13.87 -14.12
CA THR A 45 -5.67 15.13 -13.47
C THR A 45 -5.90 14.91 -11.98
N PHE A 46 -5.83 15.95 -11.19
CA PHE A 46 -6.15 15.88 -9.76
C PHE A 46 -7.54 15.30 -9.49
N ASP A 47 -8.56 15.77 -10.22
CA ASP A 47 -9.93 15.29 -10.08
C ASP A 47 -10.06 13.80 -10.35
N TRP A 48 -9.39 13.33 -11.41
CA TRP A 48 -9.43 11.93 -11.78
C TRP A 48 -8.76 11.06 -10.71
N ILE A 49 -7.55 11.46 -10.24
CA ILE A 49 -6.82 10.72 -9.21
C ILE A 49 -7.62 10.68 -7.91
N ALA A 50 -8.18 11.81 -7.47
CA ALA A 50 -8.98 11.90 -6.24
C ALA A 50 -10.25 11.04 -6.28
N GLY A 51 -10.77 10.75 -7.48
CA GLY A 51 -11.91 9.86 -7.70
C GLY A 51 -11.56 8.38 -7.81
N CYS A 52 -10.28 8.02 -7.89
CA CYS A 52 -9.83 6.64 -7.97
C CYS A 52 -9.96 5.91 -6.61
N ASN A 53 -9.96 4.57 -6.68
CA ASN A 53 -9.80 3.74 -5.49
C ASN A 53 -8.39 3.90 -4.91
N PHE A 54 -8.28 3.87 -3.58
CA PHE A 54 -7.04 4.04 -2.85
C PHE A 54 -5.97 3.01 -3.25
N ASP A 55 -6.32 1.72 -3.26
CA ASP A 55 -5.39 0.64 -3.59
C ASP A 55 -4.85 0.78 -5.01
N TYR A 56 -5.72 1.18 -5.95
CA TYR A 56 -5.34 1.45 -7.33
C TYR A 56 -4.29 2.56 -7.41
N VAL A 57 -4.47 3.66 -6.66
CA VAL A 57 -3.50 4.77 -6.64
C VAL A 57 -2.20 4.33 -6.00
N MET A 58 -2.26 3.64 -4.85
CA MET A 58 -1.06 3.12 -4.17
C MET A 58 -0.27 2.16 -5.06
N GLY A 59 -0.93 1.30 -5.81
CA GLY A 59 -0.31 0.39 -6.80
C GLY A 59 0.38 1.10 -7.96
N LYS A 60 0.21 2.43 -8.14
CA LYS A 60 0.92 3.24 -9.15
C LYS A 60 2.19 3.90 -8.62
N CYS A 61 2.53 3.68 -7.36
CA CYS A 61 3.75 4.20 -6.77
C CYS A 61 4.99 3.61 -7.44
N GLN A 62 5.86 4.49 -7.96
CA GLN A 62 7.13 4.11 -8.57
C GLN A 62 8.31 4.34 -7.63
N ALA A 63 8.20 5.34 -6.76
CA ALA A 63 9.22 5.68 -5.79
C ALA A 63 8.59 6.35 -4.57
N SER A 64 9.13 6.08 -3.41
CA SER A 64 8.86 6.82 -2.18
C SER A 64 10.17 7.24 -1.52
N GLY A 65 10.19 8.44 -0.92
CA GLY A 65 11.40 9.06 -0.41
C GLY A 65 12.03 8.33 0.79
N SER A 66 13.35 8.36 0.83
CA SER A 66 14.26 8.02 1.94
C SER A 66 13.80 6.94 2.92
N GLY A 67 13.66 5.70 2.44
CA GLY A 67 13.39 4.54 3.30
C GLY A 67 11.98 4.48 3.91
N ARG A 68 11.12 5.39 3.56
CA ARG A 68 9.71 5.42 3.99
C ARG A 68 8.86 4.75 2.93
N ARG A 69 8.66 3.44 3.04
CA ARG A 69 7.76 2.68 2.17
C ARG A 69 6.32 3.17 2.34
N LEU A 70 5.50 3.04 1.30
CA LEU A 70 4.04 3.25 1.38
C LEU A 70 3.30 2.04 1.95
N TYR A 71 4.01 0.95 2.17
CA TYR A 71 3.53 -0.27 2.80
C TYR A 71 4.35 -0.54 4.05
N ASP A 72 3.68 -0.98 5.09
CA ASP A 72 4.26 -1.52 6.31
C ASP A 72 4.00 -3.04 6.34
N TRP A 73 4.85 -3.77 7.05
CA TRP A 73 4.67 -5.20 7.26
C TRP A 73 3.84 -5.44 8.52
N ASN A 74 2.77 -6.25 8.39
CA ASN A 74 1.93 -6.67 9.49
C ASN A 74 1.90 -8.20 9.58
N GLY A 75 2.71 -8.76 10.48
CA GLY A 75 2.82 -10.20 10.69
C GLY A 75 1.56 -10.82 11.29
N GLU A 76 0.80 -10.09 12.12
CA GLU A 76 -0.46 -10.59 12.69
C GLU A 76 -1.49 -10.79 11.58
N TYR A 77 -1.65 -9.78 10.72
CA TYR A 77 -2.53 -9.86 9.55
C TYR A 77 -2.12 -11.01 8.61
N MET A 78 -0.81 -11.21 8.42
CA MET A 78 -0.31 -12.34 7.63
C MET A 78 -0.71 -13.69 8.21
N MET A 79 -0.65 -13.84 9.53
CA MET A 79 -1.05 -15.08 10.20
C MET A 79 -2.57 -15.33 10.15
N GLU A 80 -3.37 -14.27 10.15
CA GLU A 80 -4.83 -14.36 9.95
C GLU A 80 -5.15 -14.92 8.56
N ILE A 81 -4.54 -14.34 7.49
CA ILE A 81 -4.72 -14.82 6.11
C ILE A 81 -4.28 -16.27 5.98
N LEU A 82 -3.12 -16.63 6.54
CA LEU A 82 -2.62 -18.00 6.50
C LEU A 82 -3.61 -18.95 7.19
N ALA A 83 -4.14 -18.59 8.35
CA ALA A 83 -5.11 -19.40 9.08
C ALA A 83 -6.41 -19.60 8.28
N GLU A 84 -6.91 -18.57 7.61
CA GLU A 84 -8.08 -18.64 6.72
C GLU A 84 -7.83 -19.60 5.56
N HIS A 85 -6.70 -19.46 4.88
CA HIS A 85 -6.32 -20.33 3.76
C HIS A 85 -6.27 -21.80 4.17
N LEU A 86 -5.75 -22.07 5.36
CA LEU A 86 -5.61 -23.42 5.88
C LEU A 86 -6.93 -24.04 6.35
N THR A 87 -7.96 -23.21 6.61
CA THR A 87 -9.31 -23.65 6.99
C THR A 87 -10.24 -23.79 5.79
N ASP A 88 -9.86 -23.35 4.60
CA ASP A 88 -10.66 -23.47 3.40
C ASP A 88 -10.78 -24.94 2.98
N GLU A 89 -12.04 -25.42 2.86
CA GLU A 89 -12.37 -26.84 2.61
C GLU A 89 -11.93 -27.31 1.22
N ASP A 90 -11.67 -26.40 0.26
CA ASP A 90 -11.28 -26.73 -1.10
C ASP A 90 -9.80 -27.14 -1.25
N THR A 91 -8.93 -26.84 -0.29
CA THR A 91 -7.50 -27.21 -0.33
C THR A 91 -7.22 -28.68 0.03
N GLY A 92 -8.24 -29.47 0.40
CA GLY A 92 -8.27 -30.94 0.41
C GLY A 92 -7.35 -31.68 1.38
N ASP A 93 -6.23 -31.14 1.83
CA ASP A 93 -5.32 -31.84 2.74
C ASP A 93 -4.78 -30.98 3.90
N LYS A 94 -5.60 -30.85 4.92
CA LYS A 94 -5.24 -30.15 6.18
C LYS A 94 -4.13 -30.87 6.98
N SER A 95 -3.72 -32.05 6.56
CA SER A 95 -2.75 -32.88 7.29
C SER A 95 -1.29 -32.47 7.09
N MET A 96 -1.00 -31.64 6.09
CA MET A 96 0.38 -31.24 5.76
C MET A 96 0.95 -30.11 6.64
N LEU A 97 0.11 -29.39 7.40
CA LEU A 97 0.59 -28.41 8.36
C LEU A 97 0.91 -29.06 9.70
N THR A 98 2.08 -29.64 9.73
CA THR A 98 2.64 -30.08 11.00
C THR A 98 2.80 -28.88 11.94
N GLU A 99 2.74 -29.10 13.25
CA GLU A 99 3.04 -28.06 14.26
C GLU A 99 4.37 -27.35 13.98
N ALA A 100 5.33 -28.03 13.33
CA ALA A 100 6.61 -27.48 12.96
C ALA A 100 6.49 -26.40 11.87
N VAL A 101 5.63 -26.60 10.86
CA VAL A 101 5.37 -25.63 9.79
C VAL A 101 4.65 -24.39 10.35
N GLN A 102 3.63 -24.59 11.17
CA GLN A 102 2.91 -23.49 11.84
C GLN A 102 3.85 -22.68 12.73
N ARG A 103 4.70 -23.34 13.51
CA ARG A 103 5.69 -22.67 14.35
C ARG A 103 6.73 -21.92 13.52
N GLY A 104 7.14 -22.49 12.38
CA GLY A 104 8.02 -21.84 11.42
C GLY A 104 7.41 -20.55 10.85
N ALA A 105 6.13 -20.60 10.44
CA ALA A 105 5.38 -19.43 9.96
C ALA A 105 5.25 -18.36 11.04
N GLN A 106 4.88 -18.74 12.27
CA GLN A 106 4.77 -17.83 13.42
C GLN A 106 6.08 -17.11 13.74
N ASN A 107 7.22 -17.79 13.61
CA ASN A 107 8.52 -17.16 13.83
C ASN A 107 8.89 -16.23 12.69
N ALA A 108 8.59 -16.62 11.45
CA ALA A 108 8.97 -15.86 10.25
C ALA A 108 8.07 -14.64 10.00
N CYS A 109 6.82 -14.63 10.46
CA CYS A 109 5.86 -13.58 10.18
C CYS A 109 6.23 -12.20 10.77
N HIS A 110 7.14 -12.14 11.75
CA HIS A 110 7.54 -10.88 12.39
C HIS A 110 8.32 -9.94 11.46
N TYR A 111 9.00 -10.47 10.46
CA TYR A 111 9.83 -9.69 9.53
C TYR A 111 9.57 -10.12 8.09
N GLU A 112 9.37 -9.13 7.20
CA GLU A 112 9.10 -9.36 5.78
C GLU A 112 10.15 -10.27 5.10
N GLN A 113 11.43 -10.08 5.44
CA GLN A 113 12.52 -10.87 4.86
C GLN A 113 12.51 -12.33 5.36
N GLU A 114 12.22 -12.58 6.62
CA GLU A 114 12.14 -13.93 7.19
C GLU A 114 10.91 -14.66 6.63
N TRP A 115 9.79 -13.93 6.48
CA TRP A 115 8.60 -14.45 5.83
C TRP A 115 8.88 -14.86 4.38
N TYR A 116 9.55 -13.99 3.60
CA TYR A 116 9.97 -14.33 2.23
C TYR A 116 10.77 -15.64 2.17
N GLN A 117 11.72 -15.82 3.07
CA GLN A 117 12.53 -17.05 3.13
C GLN A 117 11.68 -18.26 3.49
N TRP A 118 10.75 -18.10 4.44
CA TRP A 118 9.85 -19.17 4.86
C TRP A 118 8.92 -19.58 3.71
N VAL A 119 8.28 -18.66 3.00
CA VAL A 119 7.44 -18.91 1.82
C VAL A 119 8.24 -19.64 0.74
N SER A 120 9.44 -19.15 0.44
CA SER A 120 10.31 -19.75 -0.57
C SER A 120 10.71 -21.19 -0.23
N ALA A 121 10.86 -21.50 1.04
CA ALA A 121 11.20 -22.84 1.50
C ALA A 121 9.99 -23.78 1.60
N ASN A 122 8.77 -23.25 1.64
CA ASN A 122 7.52 -24.00 1.86
C ASN A 122 6.51 -23.77 0.71
N GLY A 123 6.95 -23.34 -0.47
CA GLY A 123 6.07 -23.02 -1.61
C GLY A 123 5.16 -24.17 -2.00
N ASP A 124 5.65 -25.40 -1.97
CA ASP A 124 4.86 -26.61 -2.27
C ASP A 124 3.65 -26.81 -1.35
N LEU A 125 3.67 -26.23 -0.14
CA LEU A 125 2.57 -26.28 0.83
C LEU A 125 1.53 -25.19 0.59
N LEU A 126 1.92 -24.10 -0.07
CA LEU A 126 1.10 -22.92 -0.31
C LEU A 126 0.41 -22.94 -1.68
N GLY A 127 0.68 -23.95 -2.50
CA GLY A 127 0.10 -24.11 -3.82
C GLY A 127 0.84 -23.34 -4.93
N ASP A 128 0.27 -23.39 -6.14
CA ASP A 128 0.89 -22.83 -7.34
C ASP A 128 1.10 -21.30 -7.29
N ASP A 129 0.26 -20.59 -6.53
CA ASP A 129 0.30 -19.13 -6.36
C ASP A 129 1.11 -18.66 -5.15
N HIS A 130 2.07 -19.49 -4.69
CA HIS A 130 2.89 -19.17 -3.51
C HIS A 130 3.60 -17.81 -3.59
N GLY A 131 3.78 -17.24 -4.79
CA GLY A 131 4.31 -15.90 -4.98
C GLY A 131 3.45 -14.79 -4.36
N GLU A 132 2.13 -14.95 -4.29
CA GLU A 132 1.22 -13.99 -3.67
C GLU A 132 1.42 -13.93 -2.15
N TRP A 133 1.82 -15.03 -1.52
CA TRP A 133 2.10 -15.10 -0.09
C TRP A 133 3.27 -14.22 0.35
N ILE A 134 4.20 -13.93 -0.56
CA ILE A 134 5.38 -13.10 -0.26
C ILE A 134 4.97 -11.70 0.23
N THR A 135 3.91 -11.14 -0.36
CA THR A 135 3.47 -9.77 -0.09
C THR A 135 2.17 -9.69 0.70
N ALA A 136 1.56 -10.83 1.05
CA ALA A 136 0.24 -10.86 1.67
C ALA A 136 0.18 -10.13 3.03
N GLY A 137 1.30 -10.07 3.78
CA GLY A 137 1.41 -9.30 5.02
C GLY A 137 1.67 -7.80 4.84
N GLN A 138 1.76 -7.30 3.59
CA GLN A 138 1.93 -5.87 3.34
C GLN A 138 0.60 -5.12 3.53
N VAL A 139 0.60 -4.15 4.42
CA VAL A 139 -0.53 -3.25 4.65
C VAL A 139 -0.16 -1.83 4.27
N HIS A 140 -1.12 -1.02 3.86
CA HIS A 140 -0.83 0.37 3.52
C HIS A 140 -0.34 1.15 4.73
N ALA A 141 0.81 1.80 4.62
CA ALA A 141 1.31 2.68 5.65
C ALA A 141 0.38 3.89 5.84
N LEU A 142 0.19 4.34 7.09
CA LEU A 142 -0.65 5.49 7.41
C LEU A 142 -0.30 6.76 6.61
N ARG A 143 0.98 6.93 6.23
CA ARG A 143 1.41 8.05 5.39
C ARG A 143 0.84 7.97 3.96
N GLY A 144 0.69 6.79 3.38
CA GLY A 144 0.03 6.61 2.08
C GLY A 144 -1.44 7.04 2.14
N CYS A 145 -2.14 6.62 3.20
CA CYS A 145 -3.50 7.07 3.48
C CYS A 145 -3.56 8.59 3.64
N GLY A 146 -2.65 9.18 4.42
CA GLY A 146 -2.57 10.62 4.65
C GLY A 146 -2.31 11.42 3.37
N MET A 147 -1.42 10.96 2.50
CA MET A 147 -1.16 11.59 1.19
C MET A 147 -2.41 11.59 0.31
N PHE A 148 -3.10 10.46 0.23
CA PHE A 148 -4.27 10.32 -0.63
C PHE A 148 -5.47 11.13 -0.10
N GLU A 149 -5.76 11.08 1.19
CA GLU A 149 -6.82 11.88 1.79
C GLU A 149 -6.50 13.38 1.74
N GLY A 150 -5.25 13.78 1.94
CA GLY A 150 -4.80 15.15 1.76
C GLY A 150 -5.03 15.65 0.33
N LEU A 151 -4.76 14.82 -0.68
CA LEU A 151 -5.07 15.14 -2.08
C LEU A 151 -6.57 15.33 -2.29
N ARG A 152 -7.40 14.42 -1.80
CA ARG A 152 -8.87 14.51 -1.93
C ARG A 152 -9.42 15.78 -1.28
N MET A 153 -8.92 16.13 -0.10
CA MET A 153 -9.30 17.35 0.60
C MET A 153 -8.87 18.60 -0.17
N ALA A 154 -7.65 18.65 -0.72
CA ALA A 154 -7.17 19.76 -1.52
C ALA A 154 -8.03 19.96 -2.79
N VAL A 155 -8.38 18.88 -3.47
CA VAL A 155 -9.26 18.92 -4.66
C VAL A 155 -10.66 19.41 -4.29
N ALA A 156 -11.21 18.97 -3.18
CA ALA A 156 -12.53 19.41 -2.71
C ALA A 156 -12.53 20.92 -2.38
N GLN A 157 -11.49 21.40 -1.72
CA GLN A 157 -11.33 22.85 -1.40
C GLN A 157 -11.21 23.69 -2.68
N LEU A 158 -10.47 23.22 -3.68
CA LEU A 158 -10.33 23.91 -4.96
C LEU A 158 -11.69 24.05 -5.67
N LYS A 159 -12.51 22.99 -5.66
CA LYS A 159 -13.86 23.03 -6.24
C LYS A 159 -14.77 24.02 -5.55
N ALA A 160 -14.81 23.97 -4.20
CA ALA A 160 -15.61 24.89 -3.42
C ALA A 160 -15.23 26.37 -3.58
N SER A 161 -13.96 26.65 -3.92
CA SER A 161 -13.48 28.02 -4.17
C SER A 161 -13.76 28.53 -5.59
N SER A 162 -14.25 27.66 -6.47
CA SER A 162 -14.49 27.97 -7.89
C SER A 162 -15.97 28.17 -8.21
N GLU A 163 -16.85 27.90 -7.24
CA GLU A 163 -18.30 28.19 -7.24
C GLU A 163 -18.60 29.58 -6.65
#